data_1311074ca1df7559ba5044677a37a8ad
#
_entry.id   1311074ca1df7559ba5044677a37a8ad
#
_cell.length_a   1.000
_cell.length_b   1.000
_cell.length_c   1.000
_cell.angle_alpha   90.00
_cell.angle_beta   90.00
_cell.angle_gamma   90.00
#
_symmetry.space_group_name_H-M   'P 1'
#
loop_
_entity.id
_entity.type
_entity.pdbx_description
1 polymer ?
#
loop_
_entity_poly.entity_id
_entity_poly.type
_entity_poly.pdbx_seq_one_letter_code
_entity_poly.pdbx_strand_id
1 'polypeptide(L)'
;METVIITGSSGLIGSEAVRFFAGKGMRVIGVDNDMRQEFFGEEASTEWNRKRLEEELKDFRHFSLDIRSEKEMEGLFSEYGNEIDLVIHAAAQPSHDWAAKDPIKDFSVNANGTLVL
;
A
#
# COMPACT_ATOMS: atom_id res chain seq x y z
N MET A 1 -18.34 -4.99 10.70
CA MET A 1 -17.53 -3.85 10.24
C MET A 1 -16.94 -4.19 8.87
N GLU A 2 -17.16 -3.31 7.91
CA GLU A 2 -16.60 -3.48 6.57
C GLU A 2 -15.10 -3.26 6.59
N THR A 3 -14.37 -4.00 5.76
CA THR A 3 -12.92 -3.97 5.71
C THR A 3 -12.43 -3.62 4.31
N VAL A 4 -11.53 -2.65 4.22
CA VAL A 4 -10.87 -2.27 2.98
C VAL A 4 -9.36 -2.49 3.10
N ILE A 5 -8.76 -3.05 2.05
CA ILE A 5 -7.31 -3.12 1.91
C ILE A 5 -6.86 -2.00 0.97
N ILE A 6 -5.88 -1.22 1.39
CA ILE A 6 -5.32 -0.14 0.58
C ILE A 6 -3.83 -0.36 0.40
N THR A 7 -3.39 -0.64 -0.82
CA THR A 7 -1.97 -0.71 -1.14
C THR A 7 -1.43 0.69 -1.40
N GLY A 8 -0.17 0.93 -1.05
CA GLY A 8 0.40 2.26 -1.12
C GLY A 8 -0.19 3.20 -0.07
N SER A 9 -0.59 2.66 1.07
CA SER A 9 -1.36 3.36 2.11
C SER A 9 -0.65 4.56 2.73
N SER A 10 0.66 4.58 2.72
CA SER A 10 1.45 5.70 3.27
C SER A 10 1.78 6.77 2.22
N GLY A 11 1.47 6.54 0.96
CA GLY A 11 1.68 7.49 -0.12
C GLY A 11 0.61 8.58 -0.16
N LEU A 12 0.74 9.51 -1.11
CA LEU A 12 -0.17 10.65 -1.23
C LEU A 12 -1.62 10.22 -1.45
N ILE A 13 -1.85 9.41 -2.48
CA ILE A 13 -3.20 8.97 -2.82
C ILE A 13 -3.71 7.94 -1.81
N GLY A 14 -2.86 6.97 -1.47
CA GLY A 14 -3.23 5.90 -0.54
C GLY A 14 -3.60 6.42 0.84
N SER A 15 -2.86 7.37 1.38
CA SER A 15 -3.15 7.93 2.70
C SER A 15 -4.46 8.72 2.74
N GLU A 16 -4.81 9.41 1.67
CA GLU A 16 -6.10 10.07 1.57
C GLU A 16 -7.25 9.06 1.51
N ALA A 17 -7.05 7.96 0.79
CA ALA A 17 -8.02 6.87 0.77
C ALA A 17 -8.18 6.25 2.17
N VAL A 18 -7.08 6.05 2.90
CA VAL A 18 -7.13 5.54 4.27
C VAL A 18 -8.01 6.43 5.16
N ARG A 19 -7.78 7.74 5.13
CA ARG A 19 -8.57 8.67 5.93
C ARG A 19 -10.05 8.68 5.53
N PHE A 20 -10.31 8.61 4.24
CA PHE A 20 -11.68 8.59 3.71
C PHE A 20 -12.47 7.39 4.22
N PHE A 21 -11.91 6.18 4.05
CA PHE A 21 -12.62 4.96 4.45
C PHE A 21 -12.66 4.77 5.96
N ALA A 22 -11.62 5.17 6.68
CA ALA A 22 -11.65 5.20 8.15
C ALA A 22 -12.74 6.14 8.67
N GLY A 23 -12.90 7.29 8.01
CA GLY A 23 -13.96 8.27 8.33
C GLY A 23 -15.36 7.74 8.10
N LYS A 24 -15.51 6.70 7.27
CA LYS A 24 -16.79 6.02 7.05
C LYS A 24 -17.04 4.87 8.03
N GLY A 25 -16.16 4.68 9.01
CA GLY A 25 -16.29 3.63 10.00
C GLY A 25 -15.81 2.26 9.55
N MET A 26 -15.05 2.19 8.44
CA MET A 26 -14.48 0.94 7.96
C MET A 26 -13.17 0.61 8.68
N ARG A 27 -12.88 -0.68 8.80
CA ARG A 27 -11.55 -1.14 9.20
C ARG A 27 -10.64 -1.04 7.98
N VAL A 28 -9.51 -0.34 8.13
CA VAL A 28 -8.56 -0.12 7.04
C VAL A 28 -7.28 -0.92 7.28
N ILE A 29 -6.91 -1.72 6.29
CA ILE A 29 -5.67 -2.47 6.27
C ILE A 29 -4.77 -1.83 5.21
N GLY A 30 -3.68 -1.21 5.66
CA GLY A 30 -2.73 -0.55 4.78
C GLY A 30 -1.55 -1.44 4.47
N VAL A 31 -1.15 -1.47 3.21
CA VAL A 31 0.04 -2.20 2.73
C VAL A 31 0.97 -1.20 2.08
N ASP A 32 2.18 -1.10 2.61
CA ASP A 32 3.21 -0.21 2.07
C ASP A 32 4.57 -0.68 2.57
N ASN A 33 5.56 -0.74 1.70
CA ASN A 33 6.92 -1.11 2.07
C ASN A 33 7.91 0.06 1.96
N ASP A 34 7.40 1.28 1.85
CA ASP A 34 8.19 2.49 1.70
C ASP A 34 9.12 2.47 0.47
N MET A 35 8.63 1.90 -0.62
CA MET A 35 9.38 1.79 -1.88
C MET A 35 9.77 3.16 -2.44
N ARG A 36 9.03 4.21 -2.09
CA ARG A 36 9.36 5.57 -2.49
C ARG A 36 10.74 5.99 -2.00
N GLN A 37 11.13 5.56 -0.80
CA GLN A 37 12.47 5.81 -0.26
C GLN A 37 13.55 5.14 -1.13
N GLU A 38 13.29 3.93 -1.61
CA GLU A 38 14.21 3.20 -2.47
C GLU A 38 14.47 3.93 -3.79
N PHE A 39 13.42 4.52 -4.39
CA PHE A 39 13.55 5.21 -5.67
C PHE A 39 14.07 6.64 -5.54
N PHE A 40 13.71 7.35 -4.49
CA PHE A 40 13.92 8.81 -4.37
C PHE A 40 14.75 9.24 -3.17
N GLY A 41 15.26 8.30 -2.34
CA GLY A 41 16.06 8.57 -1.17
C GLY A 41 15.26 8.78 0.11
N GLU A 42 15.97 8.93 1.23
CA GLU A 42 15.36 9.00 2.57
C GLU A 42 14.37 10.17 2.71
N GLU A 43 14.62 11.30 2.06
CA GLU A 43 13.75 12.47 2.12
C GLU A 43 12.36 12.18 1.52
N ALA A 44 12.27 11.21 0.64
CA ALA A 44 11.02 10.82 0.00
C ALA A 44 10.30 9.69 0.75
N SER A 45 10.84 9.22 1.89
CA SER A 45 10.21 8.19 2.71
C SER A 45 8.81 8.59 3.13
N THR A 46 7.90 7.61 3.11
CA THR A 46 6.52 7.79 3.55
C THR A 46 6.28 7.30 4.99
N GLU A 47 7.34 6.92 5.71
CA GLU A 47 7.23 6.42 7.09
C GLU A 47 6.60 7.44 8.04
N TRP A 48 6.89 8.72 7.87
CA TRP A 48 6.28 9.78 8.68
C TRP A 48 4.75 9.78 8.54
N ASN A 49 4.27 9.53 7.33
CA ASN A 49 2.84 9.51 7.05
C ASN A 49 2.19 8.24 7.62
N ARG A 50 2.87 7.10 7.54
CA ARG A 50 2.42 5.86 8.19
C ARG A 50 2.24 6.05 9.69
N LYS A 51 3.24 6.61 10.35
CA LYS A 51 3.20 6.87 11.79
C LYS A 51 2.05 7.80 12.16
N ARG A 52 1.84 8.82 11.35
CA ARG A 52 0.74 9.77 11.54
C ARG A 52 -0.62 9.09 11.42
N LEU A 53 -0.81 8.22 10.45
CA LEU A 53 -2.05 7.46 10.28
C LEU A 53 -2.30 6.53 11.47
N GLU A 54 -1.27 5.85 11.96
CA GLU A 54 -1.39 4.96 13.11
C GLU A 54 -1.77 5.72 14.40
N GLU A 55 -1.28 6.94 14.57
CA GLU A 55 -1.59 7.79 15.70
C GLU A 55 -3.02 8.35 15.64
N GLU A 56 -3.48 8.72 14.44
CA GLU A 56 -4.78 9.36 14.24
C GLU A 56 -5.96 8.38 14.19
N LEU A 57 -5.74 7.15 13.75
CA LEU A 57 -6.81 6.22 13.41
C LEU A 57 -6.77 4.95 14.24
N LYS A 58 -7.91 4.61 14.87
CA LYS A 58 -8.02 3.44 15.75
C LYS A 58 -8.10 2.11 15.00
N ASP A 59 -8.83 2.08 13.89
CA ASP A 59 -9.09 0.86 13.12
C ASP A 59 -8.21 0.74 11.88
N PHE A 60 -7.03 1.32 11.95
CA PHE A 60 -6.03 1.24 10.90
C PHE A 60 -4.91 0.27 11.33
N ARG A 61 -4.60 -0.68 10.45
CA ARG A 61 -3.46 -1.58 10.62
C ARG A 61 -2.55 -1.46 9.42
N HIS A 62 -1.26 -1.27 9.69
CA HIS A 62 -0.23 -1.19 8.67
C HIS A 62 0.53 -2.50 8.59
N PHE A 63 0.74 -2.97 7.36
CA PHE A 63 1.58 -4.12 7.06
C PHE A 63 2.69 -3.69 6.10
N SER A 64 3.94 -3.91 6.49
CA SER A 64 5.10 -3.62 5.65
C SER A 64 5.36 -4.81 4.75
N LEU A 65 4.63 -4.87 3.64
CA LEU A 65 4.67 -5.97 2.68
C LEU A 65 4.94 -5.45 1.28
N ASP A 66 5.58 -6.28 0.47
CA ASP A 66 5.82 -5.98 -0.94
C ASP A 66 4.70 -6.62 -1.77
N ILE A 67 3.96 -5.81 -2.53
CA ILE A 67 2.87 -6.30 -3.39
C ILE A 67 3.35 -7.29 -4.46
N ARG A 68 4.65 -7.29 -4.79
CA ARG A 68 5.25 -8.26 -5.72
C ARG A 68 5.42 -9.63 -5.11
N SER A 69 5.38 -9.73 -3.79
CA SER A 69 5.54 -11.00 -3.09
C SER A 69 4.22 -11.77 -3.03
N GLU A 70 4.10 -12.77 -3.87
CA GLU A 70 2.92 -13.63 -3.92
C GLU A 70 2.65 -14.28 -2.55
N LYS A 71 3.70 -14.75 -1.88
CA LYS A 71 3.60 -15.39 -0.56
C LYS A 71 3.05 -14.43 0.49
N GLU A 72 3.58 -13.20 0.55
CA GLU A 72 3.14 -12.20 1.53
C GLU A 72 1.70 -11.77 1.27
N MET A 73 1.33 -11.56 0.02
CA MET A 73 -0.02 -11.18 -0.35
C MET A 73 -1.02 -12.30 -0.08
N GLU A 74 -0.66 -13.53 -0.40
CA GLU A 74 -1.49 -14.70 -0.09
C GLU A 74 -1.73 -14.82 1.41
N GLY A 75 -0.69 -14.62 2.22
CA GLY A 75 -0.82 -14.62 3.69
C GLY A 75 -1.79 -13.57 4.19
N LEU A 76 -1.70 -12.35 3.67
CA LEU A 76 -2.58 -11.25 4.05
C LEU A 76 -4.04 -11.55 3.68
N PHE A 77 -4.28 -11.95 2.45
CA PHE A 77 -5.65 -12.27 2.00
C PHE A 77 -6.23 -13.49 2.72
N SER A 78 -5.39 -14.46 3.07
CA SER A 78 -5.83 -15.63 3.85
C SER A 78 -6.24 -15.25 5.26
N GLU A 79 -5.49 -14.35 5.89
CA GLU A 79 -5.77 -13.89 7.26
C GLU A 79 -7.15 -13.22 7.37
N TYR A 80 -7.47 -12.36 6.42
CA TYR A 80 -8.73 -11.62 6.47
C TYR A 80 -9.86 -12.26 5.68
N GLY A 81 -9.53 -13.08 4.69
CA GLY A 81 -10.49 -13.92 3.97
C GLY A 81 -11.76 -13.19 3.52
N ASN A 82 -12.89 -13.71 3.93
CA ASN A 82 -14.20 -13.19 3.57
C ASN A 82 -14.55 -11.85 4.22
N GLU A 83 -13.74 -11.33 5.11
CA GLU A 83 -13.97 -10.04 5.75
C GLU A 83 -13.59 -8.87 4.84
N ILE A 84 -12.87 -9.12 3.76
CA ILE A 84 -12.43 -8.08 2.82
C ILE A 84 -13.58 -7.73 1.88
N ASP A 85 -14.00 -6.48 1.94
CA ASP A 85 -15.10 -5.97 1.09
C ASP A 85 -14.59 -5.18 -0.11
N LEU A 86 -13.41 -4.58 -0.01
CA LEU A 86 -12.89 -3.67 -1.03
C LEU A 86 -11.37 -3.67 -1.03
N VAL A 87 -10.77 -3.55 -2.20
CA VAL A 87 -9.33 -3.33 -2.36
C VAL A 87 -9.12 -2.06 -3.19
N ILE A 88 -8.36 -1.12 -2.64
CA ILE A 88 -7.89 0.07 -3.34
C ILE A 88 -6.40 -0.10 -3.61
N HIS A 89 -6.05 -0.20 -4.88
CA HIS A 89 -4.67 -0.45 -5.29
C HIS A 89 -4.01 0.85 -5.75
N ALA A 90 -3.29 1.51 -4.83
CA ALA A 90 -2.59 2.75 -5.10
C ALA A 90 -1.06 2.59 -5.11
N ALA A 91 -0.54 1.42 -4.76
CA ALA A 91 0.88 1.15 -4.80
C ALA A 91 1.38 1.11 -6.25
N ALA A 92 2.43 1.86 -6.54
CA ALA A 92 2.99 1.93 -7.88
C ALA A 92 4.42 2.48 -7.84
N GLN A 93 5.17 2.26 -8.92
CA GLN A 93 6.39 3.00 -9.24
C GLN A 93 5.97 4.15 -10.18
N PRO A 94 5.94 5.42 -9.72
CA PRO A 94 5.34 6.51 -10.49
C PRO A 94 6.31 7.29 -11.37
N SER A 95 7.62 7.02 -11.30
CA SER A 95 8.63 7.83 -12.00
C SER A 95 8.90 7.36 -13.42
N HIS A 96 8.72 8.25 -14.39
CA HIS A 96 9.12 7.99 -15.78
C HIS A 96 10.63 7.79 -15.92
N ASP A 97 11.42 8.53 -15.17
CA ASP A 97 12.88 8.42 -15.20
C ASP A 97 13.34 7.05 -14.70
N TRP A 98 12.73 6.54 -13.64
CA TRP A 98 13.03 5.21 -13.13
C TRP A 98 12.54 4.11 -14.07
N ALA A 99 11.42 4.31 -14.74
CA ALA A 99 10.94 3.37 -15.75
C ALA A 99 11.96 3.22 -16.88
N ALA A 100 12.59 4.32 -17.27
CA ALA A 100 13.64 4.30 -18.30
C ALA A 100 14.94 3.66 -17.80
N LYS A 101 15.33 3.91 -16.55
CA LYS A 101 16.57 3.38 -15.96
C LYS A 101 16.48 1.91 -15.60
N ASP A 102 15.35 1.49 -15.06
CA ASP A 102 15.12 0.13 -14.60
C ASP A 102 13.72 -0.36 -15.00
N PRO A 103 13.55 -0.66 -16.29
CA PRO A 103 12.23 -1.08 -16.80
C PRO A 103 11.74 -2.40 -16.22
N ILE A 104 12.64 -3.28 -15.81
CA ILE A 104 12.26 -4.55 -15.19
C ILE A 104 11.60 -4.29 -13.84
N LYS A 105 12.17 -3.40 -13.03
CA LYS A 105 11.61 -3.03 -11.75
C LYS A 105 10.28 -2.31 -11.89
N ASP A 106 10.20 -1.38 -12.85
CA ASP A 106 8.96 -0.68 -13.17
C ASP A 106 7.85 -1.66 -13.52
N PHE A 107 8.12 -2.62 -14.39
CA PHE A 107 7.17 -3.67 -14.75
C PHE A 107 6.81 -4.53 -13.53
N SER A 108 7.80 -4.91 -12.72
CA SER A 108 7.56 -5.79 -11.57
C SER A 108 6.64 -5.15 -10.53
N VAL A 109 6.75 -3.85 -10.31
CA VAL A 109 5.87 -3.14 -9.38
C VAL A 109 4.50 -2.91 -10.00
N ASN A 110 4.46 -2.28 -11.18
CA ASN A 110 3.21 -1.79 -11.75
C ASN A 110 2.36 -2.88 -12.41
N ALA A 111 2.97 -3.81 -13.09
CA ALA A 111 2.24 -4.88 -13.78
C ALA A 111 2.18 -6.16 -12.96
N ASN A 112 3.32 -6.69 -12.57
CA ASN A 112 3.38 -7.94 -11.84
C ASN A 112 2.78 -7.83 -10.43
N GLY A 113 3.03 -6.72 -9.73
CA GLY A 113 2.41 -6.44 -8.44
C GLY A 113 0.88 -6.42 -8.52
N THR A 114 0.34 -5.83 -9.57
CA THR A 114 -1.12 -5.83 -9.81
C THR A 114 -1.64 -7.22 -10.10
N LEU A 115 -0.90 -8.02 -10.85
CA LEU A 115 -1.27 -9.41 -11.13
C LEU A 115 -1.32 -10.26 -9.87
N VAL A 116 -0.38 -10.05 -8.94
CA VAL A 116 -0.34 -10.79 -7.67
C VAL A 116 -1.58 -10.52 -6.83
N LEU A 117 -2.05 -9.28 -6.81
CA LEU A 117 -3.29 -8.94 -6.09
C LEU A 117 -4.50 -9.65 -6.68
#